data_3bb273d62177b21413b2ed442d6e62fc
#
_entry.id   3bb273d62177b21413b2ed442d6e62fc
#
_cell.length_a   1.000
_cell.length_b   1.000
_cell.length_c   1.000
_cell.angle_alpha   90.00
_cell.angle_beta   90.00
_cell.angle_gamma   90.00
#
_symmetry.space_group_name_H-M   'P 1'
#
loop_
_entity.id
_entity.type
_entity.pdbx_description
1 polymer ?
#
loop_
_entity_poly.entity_id
_entity_poly.type
_entity_poly.pdbx_seq_one_letter_code
_entity_poly.pdbx_strand_id
1 'polypeptide(L)'
;MIRYQYKNLAPWVDDTVLSAMQPQVTAAHELLASKSGPGADFLGWTEPKKAITADEIAKIKEAAERIQGDSELLVVVGIGGSYLGARAVLEALPLTEHGVDVAFAGFHIS
;
A
#
# COMPACT_ATOMS: atom_id res chain seq x y z
N MET A 1 1.24 -16.27 9.68
CA MET A 1 0.91 -16.56 8.26
C MET A 1 -0.54 -16.14 8.00
N ILE A 2 -0.78 -15.31 7.00
CA ILE A 2 -2.13 -14.90 6.59
C ILE A 2 -2.77 -16.07 5.84
N ARG A 3 -4.00 -16.44 6.20
CA ARG A 3 -4.78 -17.47 5.51
C ARG A 3 -6.04 -16.85 4.93
N TYR A 4 -6.28 -17.06 3.66
CA TYR A 4 -7.53 -16.71 3.02
C TYR A 4 -8.56 -17.81 3.28
N GLN A 5 -9.75 -17.46 3.78
CA GLN A 5 -10.84 -18.42 4.01
C GLN A 5 -12.04 -18.05 3.14
N TYR A 6 -12.43 -18.97 2.28
CA TYR A 6 -13.55 -18.81 1.35
C TYR A 6 -14.70 -19.80 1.58
N LYS A 7 -14.72 -20.47 2.72
CA LYS A 7 -15.76 -21.45 3.06
C LYS A 7 -17.20 -20.92 2.92
N ASN A 8 -17.39 -19.64 3.19
CA ASN A 8 -18.71 -19.00 3.09
C ASN A 8 -19.14 -18.76 1.63
N LEU A 9 -18.25 -18.90 0.66
CA LEU A 9 -18.55 -18.80 -0.76
C LEU A 9 -18.89 -20.15 -1.41
N ALA A 10 -18.71 -21.27 -0.69
CA ALA A 10 -18.90 -22.62 -1.22
C ALA A 10 -20.27 -22.87 -1.89
N PRO A 11 -21.40 -22.23 -1.49
CA PRO A 11 -22.67 -22.38 -2.21
C PRO A 11 -22.68 -21.76 -3.61
N TRP A 12 -21.76 -20.82 -3.90
CA TRP A 12 -21.70 -20.08 -5.18
C TRP A 12 -20.42 -20.35 -5.97
N VAL A 13 -19.34 -20.70 -5.29
CA VAL A 13 -18.02 -20.91 -5.86
C VAL A 13 -17.44 -22.19 -5.32
N ASP A 14 -17.48 -23.25 -6.10
CA ASP A 14 -16.88 -24.53 -5.77
C ASP A 14 -15.45 -24.69 -6.36
N ASP A 15 -14.80 -25.79 -6.04
CA ASP A 15 -13.43 -26.06 -6.51
C ASP A 15 -13.38 -26.22 -8.03
N THR A 16 -14.48 -26.58 -8.69
CA THR A 16 -14.57 -26.71 -10.15
C THR A 16 -14.47 -25.33 -10.81
N VAL A 17 -15.21 -24.36 -10.27
CA VAL A 17 -15.17 -22.96 -10.73
C VAL A 17 -13.77 -22.38 -10.52
N LEU A 18 -13.16 -22.58 -9.33
CA LEU A 18 -11.80 -22.09 -9.05
C LEU A 18 -10.77 -22.72 -9.98
N SER A 19 -10.87 -24.04 -10.23
CA SER A 19 -9.96 -24.74 -11.15
C SER A 19 -10.11 -24.25 -12.60
N ALA A 20 -11.34 -23.94 -13.04
CA ALA A 20 -11.60 -23.42 -14.37
C ALA A 20 -11.03 -22.00 -14.56
N MET A 21 -10.94 -21.20 -13.50
CA MET A 21 -10.35 -19.85 -13.52
C MET A 21 -8.82 -19.85 -13.49
N GLN A 22 -8.20 -20.92 -13.00
CA GLN A 22 -6.75 -20.99 -12.78
C GLN A 22 -5.90 -20.61 -14.01
N PRO A 23 -6.20 -21.04 -15.25
CA PRO A 23 -5.42 -20.64 -16.41
C PRO A 23 -5.43 -19.12 -16.65
N GLN A 24 -6.58 -18.45 -16.43
CA GLN A 24 -6.70 -17.01 -16.57
C GLN A 24 -5.88 -16.27 -15.49
N VAL A 25 -5.95 -16.74 -14.25
CA VAL A 25 -5.16 -16.20 -13.14
C VAL A 25 -3.66 -16.36 -13.41
N THR A 26 -3.23 -17.52 -13.90
CA THR A 26 -1.83 -17.77 -14.25
C THR A 26 -1.36 -16.82 -15.34
N ALA A 27 -2.13 -16.68 -16.43
CA ALA A 27 -1.78 -15.76 -17.52
C ALA A 27 -1.70 -14.29 -17.06
N ALA A 28 -2.65 -13.85 -16.22
CA ALA A 28 -2.64 -12.51 -15.65
C ALA A 28 -1.41 -12.29 -14.74
N HIS A 29 -1.08 -13.28 -13.92
CA HIS A 29 0.11 -13.24 -13.07
C HIS A 29 1.40 -13.17 -13.90
N GLU A 30 1.52 -13.91 -14.97
CA GLU A 30 2.67 -13.89 -15.88
C GLU A 30 2.84 -12.51 -16.54
N LEU A 31 1.74 -11.90 -16.99
CA LEU A 31 1.76 -10.53 -17.54
C LEU A 31 2.25 -9.51 -16.51
N LEU A 32 1.78 -9.62 -15.27
CA LEU A 32 2.20 -8.77 -14.17
C LEU A 32 3.69 -8.97 -13.84
N ALA A 33 4.11 -10.21 -13.70
CA ALA A 33 5.49 -10.55 -13.32
C ALA A 33 6.51 -10.19 -14.41
N SER A 34 6.15 -10.40 -15.69
CA SER A 34 7.00 -10.04 -16.84
C SER A 34 6.95 -8.57 -17.21
N LYS A 35 6.00 -7.80 -16.63
CA LYS A 35 5.76 -6.38 -16.97
C LYS A 35 5.55 -6.15 -18.46
N SER A 36 4.90 -7.07 -19.16
CA SER A 36 4.70 -7.03 -20.61
C SER A 36 3.29 -6.60 -21.04
N GLY A 37 2.37 -6.44 -20.09
CA GLY A 37 0.99 -6.02 -20.35
C GLY A 37 0.81 -4.51 -20.43
N PRO A 38 -0.39 -4.05 -20.81
CA PRO A 38 -0.76 -2.64 -20.71
C PRO A 38 -0.59 -2.12 -19.28
N GLY A 39 0.01 -0.91 -19.14
CA GLY A 39 0.28 -0.32 -17.83
C GLY A 39 1.57 -0.79 -17.16
N ALA A 40 2.45 -1.47 -17.87
CA ALA A 40 3.74 -1.96 -17.37
C ALA A 40 4.60 -0.86 -16.73
N ASP A 41 4.52 0.37 -17.22
CA ASP A 41 5.25 1.54 -16.69
C ASP A 41 4.82 1.92 -15.25
N PHE A 42 3.66 1.44 -14.80
CA PHE A 42 3.11 1.75 -13.47
C PHE A 42 3.30 0.62 -12.45
N LEU A 43 4.15 -0.37 -12.75
CA LEU A 43 4.37 -1.55 -11.90
C LEU A 43 5.54 -1.43 -10.93
N GLY A 44 6.02 -0.23 -10.62
CA GLY A 44 7.09 0.01 -9.64
C GLY A 44 6.77 -0.56 -8.24
N TRP A 45 5.52 -0.58 -7.87
CA TRP A 45 5.04 -1.12 -6.59
C TRP A 45 5.29 -2.62 -6.40
N THR A 46 5.49 -3.38 -7.48
CA THR A 46 5.83 -4.82 -7.41
C THR A 46 7.26 -5.06 -6.93
N GLU A 47 8.13 -4.07 -7.06
CA GLU A 47 9.54 -4.13 -6.67
C GLU A 47 9.96 -2.88 -5.87
N PRO A 48 9.38 -2.64 -4.68
CA PRO A 48 9.59 -1.39 -3.93
C PRO A 48 11.05 -1.13 -3.60
N LYS A 49 11.85 -2.18 -3.39
CA LYS A 49 13.30 -2.03 -3.14
C LYS A 49 14.10 -1.50 -4.32
N LYS A 50 13.58 -1.66 -5.55
CA LYS A 50 14.20 -1.10 -6.75
C LYS A 50 13.61 0.27 -7.11
N ALA A 51 12.35 0.49 -6.74
CA ALA A 51 11.63 1.72 -7.04
C ALA A 51 12.08 2.90 -6.16
N ILE A 52 12.60 2.62 -4.95
CA ILE A 52 13.03 3.65 -4.00
C ILE A 52 14.55 3.58 -3.87
N THR A 53 15.22 4.63 -4.29
CA THR A 53 16.69 4.75 -4.22
C THR A 53 17.17 5.20 -2.84
N ALA A 54 18.45 4.97 -2.53
CA ALA A 54 19.04 5.45 -1.30
C ALA A 54 19.00 6.99 -1.17
N ASP A 55 19.13 7.71 -2.30
CA ASP A 55 19.03 9.18 -2.35
C ASP A 55 17.62 9.68 -2.03
N GLU A 56 16.59 9.01 -2.53
CA GLU A 56 15.20 9.32 -2.17
C GLU A 56 14.91 9.06 -0.69
N ILE A 57 15.43 7.97 -0.14
CA ILE A 57 15.32 7.69 1.30
C ILE A 57 16.00 8.80 2.12
N ALA A 58 17.18 9.27 1.70
CA ALA A 58 17.86 10.36 2.38
C ALA A 58 17.04 11.65 2.34
N LYS A 59 16.47 12.02 1.21
CA LYS A 59 15.59 13.18 1.07
C LYS A 59 14.31 13.08 1.91
N ILE A 60 13.72 11.88 2.01
CA ILE A 60 12.55 11.64 2.88
C ILE A 60 12.92 11.86 4.34
N LYS A 61 14.07 11.34 4.78
CA LYS A 61 14.54 11.52 6.16
C LYS A 61 14.82 12.99 6.48
N GLU A 62 15.50 13.70 5.60
CA GLU A 62 15.76 15.14 5.74
C GLU A 62 14.45 15.95 5.85
N ALA A 63 13.46 15.63 5.01
CA ALA A 63 12.15 16.27 5.11
C ALA A 63 11.43 15.95 6.43
N ALA A 64 11.53 14.72 6.90
CA ALA A 64 10.94 14.30 8.17
C ALA A 64 11.60 15.01 9.37
N GLU A 65 12.94 15.09 9.40
CA GLU A 65 13.70 15.80 10.42
C GLU A 65 13.34 17.30 10.47
N ARG A 66 13.19 17.93 9.31
CA ARG A 66 12.76 19.34 9.22
C ARG A 66 11.36 19.51 9.80
N ILE A 67 10.40 18.67 9.42
CA ILE A 67 9.04 18.73 9.94
C ILE A 67 9.01 18.52 11.46
N GLN A 68 9.79 17.58 11.97
CA GLN A 68 9.93 17.34 13.41
C GLN A 68 10.54 18.53 14.17
N GLY A 69 11.42 19.29 13.52
CA GLY A 69 12.01 20.50 14.12
C GLY A 69 11.12 21.72 14.11
N ASP A 70 10.21 21.82 13.12
CA ASP A 70 9.43 23.03 12.85
C ASP A 70 7.96 22.92 13.26
N SER A 71 7.46 21.70 13.57
CA SER A 71 6.02 21.46 13.71
C SER A 71 5.69 20.60 14.92
N GLU A 72 4.60 20.93 15.60
CA GLU A 72 4.01 20.11 16.66
C GLU A 72 2.96 19.13 16.10
N LEU A 73 2.35 19.48 14.97
CA LEU A 73 1.29 18.71 14.34
C LEU A 73 1.46 18.67 12.82
N LEU A 74 1.46 17.48 12.23
CA LEU A 74 1.37 17.26 10.79
C LEU A 74 -0.06 16.84 10.41
N VAL A 75 -0.73 17.64 9.58
CA VAL A 75 -2.05 17.30 9.08
C VAL A 75 -1.94 16.72 7.67
N VAL A 76 -2.32 15.46 7.52
CA VAL A 76 -2.37 14.77 6.24
C VAL A 76 -3.79 14.90 5.68
N VAL A 77 -3.94 15.64 4.58
CA VAL A 77 -5.22 15.83 3.89
C VAL A 77 -5.28 14.87 2.71
N GLY A 78 -6.27 13.99 2.71
CA GLY A 78 -6.43 13.01 1.64
C GLY A 78 -7.68 12.16 1.80
N ILE A 79 -8.03 11.44 0.74
CA ILE A 79 -9.17 10.52 0.73
C ILE A 79 -8.73 9.16 0.19
N GLY A 80 -9.26 8.09 0.76
CA GLY A 80 -9.01 6.71 0.32
C GLY A 80 -7.51 6.35 0.33
N GLY A 81 -7.01 5.86 -0.79
CA GLY A 81 -5.62 5.40 -0.92
C GLY A 81 -4.55 6.46 -0.66
N SER A 82 -4.90 7.75 -0.72
CA SER A 82 -3.94 8.83 -0.48
C SER A 82 -3.48 8.95 0.98
N TYR A 83 -4.23 8.40 1.94
CA TYR A 83 -3.84 8.45 3.36
C TYR A 83 -3.85 7.10 4.07
N LEU A 84 -4.64 6.14 3.60
CA LEU A 84 -4.85 4.86 4.30
C LEU A 84 -3.56 4.09 4.51
N GLY A 85 -2.63 4.11 3.56
CA GLY A 85 -1.34 3.44 3.69
C GLY A 85 -0.48 4.02 4.82
N ALA A 86 -0.35 5.33 4.87
CA ALA A 86 0.39 6.02 5.93
C ALA A 86 -0.27 5.80 7.30
N ARG A 87 -1.60 5.91 7.37
CA ARG A 87 -2.36 5.67 8.60
C ARG A 87 -2.19 4.24 9.11
N ALA A 88 -2.27 3.24 8.23
CA ALA A 88 -2.10 1.85 8.61
C ALA A 88 -0.72 1.58 9.22
N VAL A 89 0.35 2.20 8.69
CA VAL A 89 1.70 2.07 9.23
C VAL A 89 1.81 2.75 10.60
N LEU A 90 1.28 3.96 10.75
CA LEU A 90 1.29 4.69 12.03
C LEU A 90 0.52 3.95 13.13
N GLU A 91 -0.63 3.35 12.79
CA GLU A 91 -1.43 2.59 13.76
C GLU A 91 -0.81 1.21 14.10
N ALA A 92 -0.03 0.63 13.19
CA ALA A 92 0.60 -0.67 13.39
C ALA A 92 1.94 -0.62 14.13
N LEU A 93 2.64 0.49 14.05
CA LEU A 93 3.96 0.67 14.67
C LEU A 93 3.84 1.54 15.93
N PRO A 94 4.50 1.14 17.03
CA PRO A 94 4.55 2.00 18.20
C PRO A 94 5.29 3.30 17.85
N LEU A 95 4.63 4.42 18.08
CA LEU A 95 5.26 5.73 17.93
C LEU A 95 6.35 5.87 19.01
N THR A 96 7.52 6.33 18.61
CA THR A 96 8.57 6.70 19.55
C THR A 96 8.19 7.99 20.26
N GLU A 97 8.63 8.19 21.51
CA GLU A 97 8.23 9.29 22.40
C GLU A 97 8.53 10.72 21.88
N HIS A 98 9.15 10.87 20.70
CA HIS A 98 9.63 12.15 20.16
C HIS A 98 9.21 12.36 18.70
N GLY A 99 7.96 12.07 18.38
CA GLY A 99 7.42 12.31 17.04
C GLY A 99 6.50 13.52 16.99
N VAL A 100 6.32 14.11 15.82
CA VAL A 100 5.25 15.06 15.52
C VAL A 100 3.93 14.32 15.57
N ASP A 101 2.92 14.89 16.21
CA ASP A 101 1.57 14.36 16.16
C ASP A 101 1.05 14.37 14.71
N VAL A 102 0.40 13.29 14.28
CA VAL A 102 -0.14 13.18 12.94
C VAL A 102 -1.66 13.05 12.97
N ALA A 103 -2.33 14.03 12.37
CA ALA A 103 -3.77 14.01 12.18
C ALA A 103 -4.14 13.80 10.73
N PHE A 104 -5.27 13.14 10.47
CA PHE A 104 -5.78 12.90 9.13
C PHE A 104 -7.10 13.64 8.91
N ALA A 105 -7.22 14.31 7.77
CA ALA A 105 -8.41 15.07 7.37
C ALA A 105 -8.80 14.75 5.93
N GLY A 106 -10.06 15.06 5.55
CA GLY A 106 -10.55 14.87 4.19
C GLY A 106 -11.29 13.54 3.94
N PHE A 107 -11.80 12.90 4.98
CA PHE A 107 -12.53 11.62 4.86
C PHE A 107 -13.88 11.75 4.15
N HIS A 108 -14.44 12.94 4.09
CA HIS A 108 -15.74 13.24 3.53
C HIS A 108 -15.63 14.34 2.48
N ILE A 109 -16.28 14.11 1.34
CA ILE A 109 -16.57 15.15 0.34
C ILE A 109 -17.91 15.74 0.75
N SER A 110 -17.90 16.72 1.62
CA SER A 110 -19.10 17.48 1.99
C SER A 110 -18.77 18.97 2.06
#